data_bcff37c9031bf5c17fe22e53c3984ccb
#
_entry.id   bcff37c9031bf5c17fe22e53c3984ccb
#
_cell.length_a   1.000
_cell.length_b   1.000
_cell.length_c   1.000
_cell.angle_alpha   90.00
_cell.angle_beta   90.00
_cell.angle_gamma   90.00
#
_symmetry.space_group_name_H-M   'P 1'
#
loop_
_entity.id
_entity.type
_entity.pdbx_description
1 polymer ?
#
loop_
_entity_poly.entity_id
_entity_poly.type
_entity_poly.pdbx_seq_one_letter_code
_entity_poly.pdbx_strand_id
1 'polypeptide(L)'
;LGTGVTAVIQSSSATSAMVVGFVNSGMMKLSQAIGIVLGANIGTSVTGWILCLSYISSSDALSLLSSATITAIAAIAGILLRMLGKTSQKRHTGDILLGFAVLMYGMNAMSGAVSPLRESEGFLRLMTMFENPILGVLIGTLITAVLQSNSASVGILQALSVTGTISFATAFPMIMGMGIGAAVPVLVSAIGANRDGRRTALIYLFTGIFGTVIFSALFYGVNAFSPFPFMETALGPVGIAMVNSLFRIGSILILFPFLRQLEALTGKLIPEKTSEKYNELTAGIERLEERFLVHPALAIEQCRLTINAMAMRSQDNLVVALELIKNFSQKGFQQVVDMEDAVDQYEDHLGTYLVKFTGRELSTAQNEEVSKFLHTIGDFERISDHAMNLAEVAREIYEKDIRFTDAAQRELDVLRTAVSEIVSL
;
A
#
# COMPACT_ATOMS: atom_id res chain seq x y z
N LEU A 1 12.70 1.38 -5.87
CA LEU A 1 12.19 1.09 -4.53
C LEU A 1 11.11 -0.01 -4.59
N GLY A 2 10.00 0.16 -5.33
CA GLY A 2 8.92 -0.82 -5.41
C GLY A 2 9.36 -2.23 -5.79
N THR A 3 10.27 -2.36 -6.77
CA THR A 3 10.86 -3.65 -7.16
C THR A 3 11.59 -4.33 -6.01
N GLY A 4 12.46 -3.59 -5.30
CA GLY A 4 13.21 -4.13 -4.18
C GLY A 4 12.33 -4.54 -3.01
N VAL A 5 11.37 -3.68 -2.63
CA VAL A 5 10.41 -3.97 -1.55
C VAL A 5 9.60 -5.22 -1.88
N THR A 6 9.05 -5.32 -3.10
CA THR A 6 8.26 -6.49 -3.51
C THR A 6 9.11 -7.77 -3.61
N ALA A 7 10.35 -7.66 -4.07
CA ALA A 7 11.26 -8.81 -4.14
C ALA A 7 11.57 -9.37 -2.73
N VAL A 8 11.62 -8.51 -1.71
CA VAL A 8 11.83 -8.91 -0.31
C VAL A 8 10.53 -9.43 0.33
N ILE A 9 9.43 -8.67 0.20
CA ILE A 9 8.12 -9.03 0.80
C ILE A 9 7.46 -10.20 0.06
N GLN A 10 7.85 -10.47 -1.20
CA GLN A 10 7.27 -11.50 -2.09
C GLN A 10 5.78 -11.30 -2.40
N SER A 11 5.26 -10.08 -2.23
CA SER A 11 3.85 -9.74 -2.49
C SER A 11 3.72 -8.34 -3.06
N SER A 12 3.41 -8.26 -4.36
CA SER A 12 3.12 -6.97 -5.02
C SER A 12 1.80 -6.36 -4.56
N SER A 13 0.83 -7.21 -4.25
CA SER A 13 -0.47 -6.75 -3.73
C SER A 13 -0.31 -6.10 -2.36
N ALA A 14 0.49 -6.71 -1.45
CA ALA A 14 0.78 -6.13 -0.14
C ALA A 14 1.57 -4.82 -0.28
N THR A 15 2.61 -4.79 -1.12
CA THR A 15 3.37 -3.56 -1.39
C THR A 15 2.48 -2.45 -1.93
N SER A 16 1.60 -2.76 -2.91
CA SER A 16 0.72 -1.77 -3.50
C SER A 16 -0.38 -1.33 -2.54
N ALA A 17 -0.92 -2.22 -1.71
CA ALA A 17 -1.88 -1.86 -0.66
C ALA A 17 -1.27 -0.93 0.40
N MET A 18 0.00 -1.15 0.79
CA MET A 18 0.73 -0.20 1.64
C MET A 18 0.88 1.17 0.97
N VAL A 19 1.21 1.20 -0.33
CA VAL A 19 1.32 2.44 -1.09
C VAL A 19 -0.03 3.17 -1.15
N VAL A 20 -1.14 2.46 -1.38
CA VAL A 20 -2.50 3.01 -1.27
C VAL A 20 -2.71 3.65 0.10
N GLY A 21 -2.28 2.99 1.17
CA GLY A 21 -2.33 3.51 2.51
C GLY A 21 -1.49 4.78 2.73
N PHE A 22 -0.25 4.81 2.23
CA PHE A 22 0.62 5.99 2.33
C PHE A 22 0.06 7.19 1.56
N VAL A 23 -0.56 6.96 0.42
CA VAL A 23 -1.23 8.03 -0.35
C VAL A 23 -2.49 8.48 0.38
N ASN A 24 -3.28 7.55 0.90
CA ASN A 24 -4.50 7.84 1.64
C ASN A 24 -4.23 8.70 2.89
N SER A 25 -3.14 8.43 3.59
CA SER A 25 -2.72 9.17 4.78
C SER A 25 -1.95 10.47 4.47
N GLY A 26 -1.76 10.80 3.19
CA GLY A 26 -1.01 11.99 2.78
C GLY A 26 0.50 11.92 2.99
N MET A 27 1.07 10.77 3.41
CA MET A 27 2.52 10.57 3.54
C MET A 27 3.23 10.52 2.19
N MET A 28 2.49 10.20 1.12
CA MET A 28 3.03 10.06 -0.22
C MET A 28 2.11 10.72 -1.24
N LYS A 29 2.70 11.45 -2.19
CA LYS A 29 1.94 12.02 -3.33
C LYS A 29 1.60 10.92 -4.33
N LEU A 30 0.47 11.04 -5.02
CA LEU A 30 0.03 10.12 -6.06
C LEU A 30 1.12 9.88 -7.13
N SER A 31 1.79 10.94 -7.57
CA SER A 31 2.87 10.87 -8.57
C SER A 31 4.08 10.01 -8.12
N GLN A 32 4.38 9.99 -6.82
CA GLN A 32 5.43 9.13 -6.24
C GLN A 32 4.97 7.67 -6.14
N ALA A 33 3.70 7.46 -5.79
CA ALA A 33 3.08 6.14 -5.67
C ALA A 33 3.11 5.37 -6.99
N ILE A 34 2.87 6.02 -8.12
CA ILE A 34 2.87 5.41 -9.45
C ILE A 34 4.17 4.65 -9.71
N GLY A 35 5.31 5.28 -9.46
CA GLY A 35 6.63 4.67 -9.68
C GLY A 35 6.87 3.43 -8.80
N ILE A 36 6.37 3.46 -7.56
CA ILE A 36 6.51 2.32 -6.63
C ILE A 36 5.59 1.18 -7.04
N VAL A 37 4.34 1.46 -7.41
CA VAL A 37 3.36 0.49 -7.91
C VAL A 37 3.87 -0.24 -9.17
N LEU A 38 4.42 0.51 -10.12
CA LEU A 38 5.04 -0.07 -11.31
C LEU A 38 6.25 -0.95 -10.96
N GLY A 39 7.11 -0.46 -10.07
CA GLY A 39 8.23 -1.25 -9.57
C GLY A 39 7.81 -2.53 -8.86
N ALA A 40 6.73 -2.48 -8.08
CA ALA A 40 6.17 -3.66 -7.40
C ALA A 40 5.75 -4.75 -8.40
N ASN A 41 5.22 -4.37 -9.55
CA ASN A 41 4.88 -5.28 -10.63
C ASN A 41 6.10 -6.04 -11.17
N ILE A 42 7.25 -5.35 -11.35
CA ILE A 42 8.51 -6.02 -11.74
C ILE A 42 9.00 -6.96 -10.65
N GLY A 43 8.94 -6.52 -9.37
CA GLY A 43 9.40 -7.30 -8.23
C GLY A 43 8.73 -8.67 -8.10
N THR A 44 7.48 -8.79 -8.54
CA THR A 44 6.75 -10.06 -8.55
C THR A 44 7.40 -11.13 -9.43
N SER A 45 8.14 -10.74 -10.48
CA SER A 45 8.83 -11.72 -11.35
C SER A 45 9.90 -12.52 -10.60
N VAL A 46 10.51 -11.94 -9.55
CA VAL A 46 11.50 -12.62 -8.70
C VAL A 46 10.93 -13.89 -8.06
N THR A 47 9.65 -13.84 -7.64
CA THR A 47 8.98 -15.03 -7.06
C THR A 47 8.95 -16.20 -8.06
N GLY A 48 8.64 -15.94 -9.34
CA GLY A 48 8.64 -16.99 -10.36
C GLY A 48 10.01 -17.69 -10.50
N TRP A 49 11.10 -16.95 -10.35
CA TRP A 49 12.45 -17.53 -10.35
C TRP A 49 12.76 -18.33 -9.08
N ILE A 50 12.32 -17.85 -7.91
CA ILE A 50 12.46 -18.61 -6.67
C ILE A 50 11.70 -19.94 -6.77
N LEU A 51 10.50 -19.95 -7.33
CA LEU A 51 9.71 -21.14 -7.53
C LEU A 51 10.40 -22.15 -8.49
N CYS A 52 11.19 -21.69 -9.43
CA CYS A 52 11.99 -22.56 -10.31
C CYS A 52 12.98 -23.43 -9.53
N LEU A 53 13.40 -23.05 -8.34
CA LEU A 53 14.29 -23.87 -7.50
C LEU A 53 13.67 -25.22 -7.15
N SER A 54 12.31 -25.31 -7.11
CA SER A 54 11.63 -26.59 -6.86
C SER A 54 11.75 -27.59 -8.00
N TYR A 55 12.14 -27.13 -9.21
CA TYR A 55 12.24 -27.94 -10.42
C TYR A 55 13.69 -28.28 -10.80
N ILE A 56 14.67 -27.96 -9.96
CA ILE A 56 16.06 -28.36 -10.20
C ILE A 56 16.17 -29.86 -10.02
N SER A 57 16.29 -30.59 -11.13
CA SER A 57 16.65 -31.99 -11.14
C SER A 57 18.16 -32.11 -11.29
N SER A 58 18.80 -32.84 -10.38
CA SER A 58 20.24 -33.09 -10.44
C SER A 58 20.52 -34.31 -11.31
N SER A 59 21.49 -34.23 -12.22
CA SER A 59 22.24 -35.39 -12.72
C SER A 59 23.01 -36.00 -11.55
N ASP A 60 23.29 -37.31 -11.61
CA ASP A 60 23.85 -38.12 -10.51
C ASP A 60 25.05 -37.52 -9.75
N ALA A 61 25.81 -36.61 -10.39
CA ALA A 61 26.99 -35.98 -9.79
C ALA A 61 26.65 -34.82 -8.81
N LEU A 62 25.43 -34.28 -8.86
CA LEU A 62 25.00 -33.09 -8.09
C LEU A 62 23.71 -33.32 -7.30
N SER A 63 23.48 -34.58 -6.87
CA SER A 63 22.28 -34.97 -6.08
C SER A 63 22.08 -34.15 -4.81
N LEU A 64 23.14 -33.56 -4.23
CA LEU A 64 23.10 -32.64 -3.11
C LEU A 64 22.42 -31.29 -3.45
N LEU A 65 22.31 -30.93 -4.71
CA LEU A 65 21.63 -29.71 -5.18
C LEU A 65 20.20 -29.98 -5.66
N SER A 66 19.67 -31.19 -5.40
CA SER A 66 18.27 -31.47 -5.75
C SER A 66 17.31 -30.59 -4.92
N SER A 67 16.18 -30.26 -5.52
CA SER A 67 15.11 -29.48 -4.83
C SER A 67 14.73 -30.12 -3.48
N ALA A 68 14.62 -31.44 -3.42
CA ALA A 68 14.31 -32.17 -2.20
C ALA A 68 15.37 -31.99 -1.10
N THR A 69 16.65 -32.05 -1.47
CA THR A 69 17.76 -31.85 -0.53
C THR A 69 17.82 -30.41 -0.01
N ILE A 70 17.70 -29.42 -0.90
CA ILE A 70 17.65 -28.01 -0.52
C ILE A 70 16.47 -27.76 0.46
N THR A 71 15.31 -28.31 0.13
CA THR A 71 14.12 -28.20 0.97
C THR A 71 14.33 -28.82 2.36
N ALA A 72 14.92 -30.01 2.42
CA ALA A 72 15.21 -30.70 3.68
C ALA A 72 16.24 -29.92 4.53
N ILE A 73 17.32 -29.43 3.91
CA ILE A 73 18.33 -28.61 4.61
C ILE A 73 17.69 -27.33 5.16
N ALA A 74 16.88 -26.63 4.33
CA ALA A 74 16.19 -25.42 4.76
C ALA A 74 15.23 -25.70 5.92
N ALA A 75 14.49 -26.81 5.88
CA ALA A 75 13.57 -27.20 6.96
C ALA A 75 14.33 -27.48 8.26
N ILE A 76 15.40 -28.30 8.21
CA ILE A 76 16.20 -28.65 9.40
C ILE A 76 16.85 -27.39 9.98
N ALA A 77 17.52 -26.60 9.16
CA ALA A 77 18.15 -25.35 9.59
C ALA A 77 17.11 -24.36 10.17
N GLY A 78 15.95 -24.28 9.54
CA GLY A 78 14.83 -23.45 10.01
C GLY A 78 14.34 -23.86 11.40
N ILE A 79 14.10 -25.16 11.62
CA ILE A 79 13.67 -25.68 12.91
C ILE A 79 14.76 -25.43 13.99
N LEU A 80 16.02 -25.73 13.68
CA LEU A 80 17.11 -25.51 14.62
C LEU A 80 17.26 -24.02 15.00
N LEU A 81 17.23 -23.12 14.04
CA LEU A 81 17.31 -21.67 14.30
C LEU A 81 16.11 -21.17 15.10
N ARG A 82 14.91 -21.69 14.84
CA ARG A 82 13.71 -21.29 15.58
C ARG A 82 13.74 -21.81 17.02
N MET A 83 14.11 -23.06 17.23
CA MET A 83 14.12 -23.68 18.56
C MET A 83 15.32 -23.26 19.42
N LEU A 84 16.52 -23.16 18.82
CA LEU A 84 17.77 -22.92 19.56
C LEU A 84 18.20 -21.44 19.46
N GLY A 85 17.54 -20.62 18.62
CA GLY A 85 17.89 -19.21 18.42
C GLY A 85 17.58 -18.38 19.66
N LYS A 86 18.62 -17.83 20.30
CA LYS A 86 18.50 -16.95 21.47
C LYS A 86 18.09 -15.51 21.13
N THR A 87 18.27 -15.09 19.87
CA THR A 87 17.95 -13.73 19.42
C THR A 87 16.73 -13.74 18.49
N SER A 88 15.94 -12.66 18.51
CA SER A 88 14.78 -12.49 17.63
C SER A 88 15.16 -12.66 16.15
N GLN A 89 16.29 -12.12 15.74
CA GLN A 89 16.79 -12.24 14.36
C GLN A 89 17.00 -13.69 13.93
N LYS A 90 17.59 -14.54 14.80
CA LYS A 90 17.80 -15.97 14.50
C LYS A 90 16.47 -16.71 14.36
N ARG A 91 15.49 -16.39 15.20
CA ARG A 91 14.14 -16.99 15.13
C ARG A 91 13.43 -16.57 13.83
N HIS A 92 13.47 -15.29 13.45
CA HIS A 92 12.91 -14.83 12.19
C HIS A 92 13.60 -15.46 10.97
N THR A 93 14.93 -15.61 10.99
CA THR A 93 15.64 -16.34 9.93
C THR A 93 15.17 -17.80 9.88
N GLY A 94 14.93 -18.44 11.01
CA GLY A 94 14.35 -19.77 11.09
C GLY A 94 12.95 -19.84 10.47
N ASP A 95 12.09 -18.87 10.74
CA ASP A 95 10.75 -18.77 10.16
C ASP A 95 10.78 -18.60 8.64
N ILE A 96 11.71 -17.80 8.12
CA ILE A 96 11.90 -17.61 6.67
C ILE A 96 12.31 -18.93 6.00
N LEU A 97 13.27 -19.67 6.59
CA LEU A 97 13.72 -20.95 6.06
C LEU A 97 12.61 -22.02 6.11
N LEU A 98 11.81 -22.04 7.18
CA LEU A 98 10.66 -22.93 7.29
C LEU A 98 9.59 -22.59 6.25
N GLY A 99 9.27 -21.30 6.08
CA GLY A 99 8.33 -20.84 5.05
C GLY A 99 8.81 -21.23 3.63
N PHE A 100 10.10 -21.08 3.36
CA PHE A 100 10.70 -21.54 2.10
C PHE A 100 10.57 -23.05 1.91
N ALA A 101 10.84 -23.84 2.94
CA ALA A 101 10.72 -25.30 2.88
C ALA A 101 9.26 -25.74 2.62
N VAL A 102 8.28 -25.12 3.30
CA VAL A 102 6.85 -25.36 3.08
C VAL A 102 6.44 -24.99 1.66
N LEU A 103 6.92 -23.86 1.14
CA LEU A 103 6.67 -23.42 -0.24
C LEU A 103 7.20 -24.48 -1.24
N MET A 104 8.45 -24.91 -1.10
CA MET A 104 9.07 -25.91 -1.99
C MET A 104 8.34 -27.26 -1.92
N TYR A 105 7.97 -27.71 -0.74
CA TYR A 105 7.18 -28.93 -0.57
C TYR A 105 5.81 -28.79 -1.25
N GLY A 106 5.12 -27.67 -1.06
CA GLY A 106 3.84 -27.39 -1.71
C GLY A 106 3.93 -27.39 -3.25
N MET A 107 5.00 -26.81 -3.82
CA MET A 107 5.26 -26.85 -5.26
C MET A 107 5.44 -28.27 -5.79
N ASN A 108 6.24 -29.10 -5.09
CA ASN A 108 6.43 -30.49 -5.46
C ASN A 108 5.11 -31.29 -5.34
N ALA A 109 4.32 -31.06 -4.29
CA ALA A 109 3.02 -31.70 -4.12
C ALA A 109 2.02 -31.29 -5.24
N MET A 110 1.98 -30.01 -5.60
CA MET A 110 1.15 -29.54 -6.74
C MET A 110 1.58 -30.20 -8.05
N SER A 111 2.87 -30.24 -8.34
CA SER A 111 3.41 -30.88 -9.55
C SER A 111 3.06 -32.37 -9.63
N GLY A 112 3.15 -33.07 -8.49
CA GLY A 112 2.72 -34.47 -8.38
C GLY A 112 1.21 -34.64 -8.63
N ALA A 113 0.38 -33.75 -8.06
CA ALA A 113 -1.07 -33.79 -8.20
C ALA A 113 -1.54 -33.53 -9.66
N VAL A 114 -0.82 -32.68 -10.41
CA VAL A 114 -1.19 -32.36 -11.81
C VAL A 114 -0.56 -33.31 -12.84
N SER A 115 0.43 -34.12 -12.44
CA SER A 115 1.11 -35.06 -13.34
C SER A 115 0.15 -36.00 -14.11
N PRO A 116 -0.90 -36.58 -13.49
CA PRO A 116 -1.88 -37.43 -14.21
C PRO A 116 -2.70 -36.70 -15.28
N LEU A 117 -2.78 -35.36 -15.19
CA LEU A 117 -3.53 -34.58 -16.19
C LEU A 117 -2.89 -34.62 -17.57
N ARG A 118 -1.60 -34.96 -17.66
CA ARG A 118 -0.88 -35.10 -18.94
C ARG A 118 -1.57 -36.08 -19.90
N GLU A 119 -2.20 -37.12 -19.37
CA GLU A 119 -2.87 -38.16 -20.15
C GLU A 119 -4.38 -37.92 -20.31
N SER A 120 -4.90 -36.87 -19.71
CA SER A 120 -6.33 -36.54 -19.77
C SER A 120 -6.67 -35.80 -21.05
N GLU A 121 -7.45 -36.44 -21.95
CA GLU A 121 -7.94 -35.79 -23.17
C GLU A 121 -8.76 -34.51 -22.88
N GLY A 122 -9.56 -34.51 -21.81
CA GLY A 122 -10.35 -33.35 -21.40
C GLY A 122 -9.47 -32.17 -21.02
N PHE A 123 -8.36 -32.44 -20.31
CA PHE A 123 -7.39 -31.40 -19.94
C PHE A 123 -6.65 -30.86 -21.17
N LEU A 124 -6.23 -31.72 -22.08
CA LEU A 124 -5.57 -31.32 -23.33
C LEU A 124 -6.47 -30.42 -24.18
N ARG A 125 -7.74 -30.80 -24.34
CA ARG A 125 -8.74 -29.95 -25.04
C ARG A 125 -8.95 -28.62 -24.36
N LEU A 126 -8.98 -28.58 -23.03
CA LEU A 126 -9.11 -27.35 -22.28
C LEU A 126 -7.90 -26.42 -22.50
N MET A 127 -6.70 -26.99 -22.51
CA MET A 127 -5.47 -26.20 -22.74
C MET A 127 -5.41 -25.61 -24.16
N THR A 128 -5.83 -26.36 -25.18
CA THR A 128 -5.90 -25.84 -26.55
C THR A 128 -6.94 -24.71 -26.71
N MET A 129 -8.02 -24.72 -25.94
CA MET A 129 -8.96 -23.58 -25.94
C MET A 129 -8.30 -22.28 -25.43
N PHE A 130 -7.34 -22.37 -24.52
CA PHE A 130 -6.62 -21.21 -23.97
C PHE A 130 -5.52 -20.68 -24.88
N GLU A 131 -5.25 -21.31 -26.00
CA GLU A 131 -4.42 -20.77 -27.10
C GLU A 131 -5.09 -19.55 -27.75
N ASN A 132 -6.42 -19.44 -27.63
CA ASN A 132 -7.11 -18.21 -27.98
C ASN A 132 -6.67 -17.08 -27.01
N PRO A 133 -6.05 -15.99 -27.50
CA PRO A 133 -5.48 -14.96 -26.65
C PRO A 133 -6.50 -14.33 -25.69
N ILE A 134 -7.75 -14.14 -26.14
CA ILE A 134 -8.81 -13.52 -25.30
C ILE A 134 -9.18 -14.46 -24.18
N LEU A 135 -9.41 -15.76 -24.48
CA LEU A 135 -9.77 -16.74 -23.47
C LEU A 135 -8.62 -16.97 -22.48
N GLY A 136 -7.39 -17.04 -22.97
CA GLY A 136 -6.21 -17.14 -22.11
C GLY A 136 -6.08 -15.97 -21.14
N VAL A 137 -6.24 -14.73 -21.61
CA VAL A 137 -6.24 -13.55 -20.76
C VAL A 137 -7.37 -13.58 -19.73
N LEU A 138 -8.60 -13.94 -20.14
CA LEU A 138 -9.75 -14.00 -19.24
C LEU A 138 -9.55 -15.03 -18.13
N ILE A 139 -9.09 -16.25 -18.48
CA ILE A 139 -8.88 -17.31 -17.47
C ILE A 139 -7.72 -16.96 -16.53
N GLY A 140 -6.62 -16.39 -17.03
CA GLY A 140 -5.52 -15.93 -16.21
C GLY A 140 -5.96 -14.85 -15.23
N THR A 141 -6.80 -13.90 -15.70
CA THR A 141 -7.38 -12.86 -14.86
C THR A 141 -8.28 -13.47 -13.78
N LEU A 142 -9.17 -14.38 -14.15
CA LEU A 142 -10.13 -15.01 -13.23
C LEU A 142 -9.40 -15.82 -12.15
N ILE A 143 -8.46 -16.69 -12.55
CA ILE A 143 -7.69 -17.50 -11.59
C ILE A 143 -6.98 -16.61 -10.58
N THR A 144 -6.31 -15.56 -11.04
CA THR A 144 -5.55 -14.68 -10.14
C THR A 144 -6.47 -13.81 -9.28
N ALA A 145 -7.61 -13.38 -9.80
CA ALA A 145 -8.61 -12.63 -9.04
C ALA A 145 -9.21 -13.47 -7.90
N VAL A 146 -9.49 -14.76 -8.15
CA VAL A 146 -10.01 -15.70 -7.15
C VAL A 146 -8.95 -16.04 -6.11
N LEU A 147 -7.74 -16.38 -6.54
CA LEU A 147 -6.62 -16.71 -5.66
C LEU A 147 -6.08 -15.50 -4.90
N GLN A 148 -6.33 -14.30 -5.40
CA GLN A 148 -5.81 -13.03 -4.86
C GLN A 148 -4.27 -13.01 -4.71
N SER A 149 -3.59 -13.89 -5.43
CA SER A 149 -2.15 -14.05 -5.40
C SER A 149 -1.59 -14.36 -6.79
N ASN A 150 -0.88 -13.38 -7.35
CA ASN A 150 -0.24 -13.56 -8.64
C ASN A 150 0.87 -14.62 -8.56
N SER A 151 1.65 -14.64 -7.48
CA SER A 151 2.72 -15.62 -7.30
C SER A 151 2.19 -17.05 -7.23
N ALA A 152 1.05 -17.27 -6.55
CA ALA A 152 0.39 -18.57 -6.53
C ALA A 152 -0.11 -18.98 -7.93
N SER A 153 -0.69 -18.04 -8.69
CA SER A 153 -1.16 -18.31 -10.07
C SER A 153 -0.02 -18.70 -10.99
N VAL A 154 1.11 -17.99 -10.92
CA VAL A 154 2.32 -18.33 -11.69
C VAL A 154 2.86 -19.71 -11.25
N GLY A 155 2.87 -19.99 -9.94
CA GLY A 155 3.30 -21.29 -9.41
C GLY A 155 2.43 -22.45 -9.91
N ILE A 156 1.11 -22.27 -9.97
CA ILE A 156 0.19 -23.26 -10.54
C ILE A 156 0.52 -23.48 -12.04
N LEU A 157 0.72 -22.41 -12.80
CA LEU A 157 1.08 -22.54 -14.23
C LEU A 157 2.42 -23.23 -14.41
N GLN A 158 3.41 -22.96 -13.54
CA GLN A 158 4.69 -23.68 -13.52
C GLN A 158 4.51 -25.17 -13.19
N ALA A 159 3.68 -25.50 -12.20
CA ALA A 159 3.37 -26.88 -11.87
C ALA A 159 2.71 -27.62 -13.05
N LEU A 160 1.73 -26.97 -13.71
CA LEU A 160 1.09 -27.50 -14.91
C LEU A 160 2.06 -27.67 -16.07
N SER A 161 3.05 -26.76 -16.22
CA SER A 161 4.03 -26.83 -17.30
C SER A 161 4.93 -28.07 -17.25
N VAL A 162 5.08 -28.70 -16.06
CA VAL A 162 5.82 -29.97 -15.90
C VAL A 162 5.17 -31.11 -16.69
N THR A 163 3.86 -31.03 -16.97
CA THR A 163 3.18 -32.01 -17.83
C THR A 163 3.70 -32.02 -19.28
N GLY A 164 4.40 -30.95 -19.70
CA GLY A 164 4.89 -30.76 -21.07
C GLY A 164 3.78 -30.39 -22.07
N THR A 165 2.57 -30.12 -21.60
CA THR A 165 1.38 -29.82 -22.45
C THR A 165 1.11 -28.31 -22.57
N ILE A 166 1.82 -27.48 -21.80
CA ILE A 166 1.63 -26.02 -21.83
C ILE A 166 2.53 -25.42 -22.89
N SER A 167 1.95 -25.01 -24.01
CA SER A 167 2.66 -24.30 -25.07
C SER A 167 2.89 -22.82 -24.72
N PHE A 168 3.79 -22.16 -25.47
CA PHE A 168 3.94 -20.70 -25.36
C PHE A 168 2.60 -19.99 -25.69
N ALA A 169 1.90 -20.49 -26.72
CA ALA A 169 0.60 -19.93 -27.13
C ALA A 169 -0.44 -19.96 -26.01
N THR A 170 -0.41 -21.01 -25.18
CA THR A 170 -1.31 -21.13 -24.00
C THR A 170 -0.82 -20.27 -22.83
N ALA A 171 0.47 -20.35 -22.48
CA ALA A 171 1.02 -19.72 -21.29
C ALA A 171 1.03 -18.20 -21.37
N PHE A 172 1.40 -17.66 -22.52
CA PHE A 172 1.61 -16.23 -22.69
C PHE A 172 0.36 -15.38 -22.42
N PRO A 173 -0.83 -15.66 -23.02
CA PRO A 173 -2.03 -14.90 -22.72
C PRO A 173 -2.51 -15.11 -21.26
N MET A 174 -2.33 -16.29 -20.68
CA MET A 174 -2.65 -16.52 -19.26
C MET A 174 -1.79 -15.64 -18.35
N ILE A 175 -0.48 -15.55 -18.60
CA ILE A 175 0.43 -14.70 -17.84
C ILE A 175 0.04 -13.22 -17.92
N MET A 176 -0.35 -12.75 -19.10
CA MET A 176 -0.85 -11.38 -19.27
C MET A 176 -2.13 -11.14 -18.44
N GLY A 177 -3.07 -12.07 -18.47
CA GLY A 177 -4.29 -12.01 -17.68
C GLY A 177 -4.03 -12.03 -16.17
N MET A 178 -3.07 -12.84 -15.71
CA MET A 178 -2.66 -12.86 -14.30
C MET A 178 -2.21 -11.48 -13.81
N GLY A 179 -1.59 -10.68 -14.68
CA GLY A 179 -1.22 -9.30 -14.39
C GLY A 179 -2.42 -8.39 -14.09
N ILE A 180 -3.54 -8.59 -14.78
CA ILE A 180 -4.80 -7.87 -14.53
C ILE A 180 -5.46 -8.35 -13.23
N GLY A 181 -5.58 -9.68 -13.05
CA GLY A 181 -6.19 -10.28 -11.87
C GLY A 181 -5.51 -9.91 -10.55
N ALA A 182 -4.21 -9.65 -10.59
CA ALA A 182 -3.43 -9.18 -9.45
C ALA A 182 -3.87 -7.80 -8.89
N ALA A 183 -4.68 -7.05 -9.64
CA ALA A 183 -5.21 -5.77 -9.17
C ALA A 183 -6.36 -5.94 -8.16
N VAL A 184 -7.05 -7.07 -8.14
CA VAL A 184 -8.23 -7.28 -7.28
C VAL A 184 -7.96 -7.04 -5.80
N PRO A 185 -6.93 -7.63 -5.16
CA PRO A 185 -6.65 -7.36 -3.75
C PRO A 185 -6.26 -5.90 -3.49
N VAL A 186 -5.62 -5.22 -4.45
CA VAL A 186 -5.28 -3.79 -4.33
C VAL A 186 -6.52 -2.92 -4.40
N LEU A 187 -7.47 -3.24 -5.30
CA LEU A 187 -8.76 -2.56 -5.38
C LEU A 187 -9.59 -2.76 -4.11
N VAL A 188 -9.60 -3.97 -3.55
CA VAL A 188 -10.26 -4.26 -2.28
C VAL A 188 -9.65 -3.44 -1.15
N SER A 189 -8.32 -3.30 -1.10
CA SER A 189 -7.64 -2.49 -0.08
C SER A 189 -7.94 -0.99 -0.18
N ALA A 190 -8.40 -0.53 -1.33
CA ALA A 190 -8.78 0.86 -1.56
C ALA A 190 -10.26 1.17 -1.24
N ILE A 191 -11.04 0.16 -0.82
CA ILE A 191 -12.40 0.37 -0.35
C ILE A 191 -12.34 1.19 0.94
N GLY A 192 -13.06 2.32 0.97
CA GLY A 192 -12.99 3.25 2.08
C GLY A 192 -11.83 4.25 2.04
N ALA A 193 -10.86 4.09 1.14
CA ALA A 193 -9.79 5.05 0.98
C ALA A 193 -10.29 6.38 0.37
N ASN A 194 -9.53 7.45 0.62
CA ASN A 194 -9.74 8.74 -0.01
C ASN A 194 -9.52 8.66 -1.54
N ARG A 195 -9.73 9.77 -2.24
CA ARG A 195 -9.66 9.82 -3.72
C ARG A 195 -8.32 9.38 -4.26
N ASP A 196 -7.23 9.84 -3.68
CA ASP A 196 -5.88 9.53 -4.17
C ASP A 196 -5.47 8.08 -3.87
N GLY A 197 -5.91 7.53 -2.74
CA GLY A 197 -5.79 6.10 -2.46
C GLY A 197 -6.53 5.23 -3.50
N ARG A 198 -7.77 5.60 -3.86
CA ARG A 198 -8.54 4.92 -4.93
C ARG A 198 -7.90 5.11 -6.30
N ARG A 199 -7.40 6.32 -6.63
CA ARG A 199 -6.65 6.58 -7.87
C ARG A 199 -5.41 5.69 -7.96
N THR A 200 -4.68 5.50 -6.85
CA THR A 200 -3.51 4.61 -6.78
C THR A 200 -3.87 3.17 -7.12
N ALA A 201 -4.97 2.65 -6.57
CA ALA A 201 -5.44 1.29 -6.89
C ALA A 201 -5.88 1.14 -8.36
N LEU A 202 -6.55 2.16 -8.92
CA LEU A 202 -6.91 2.18 -10.35
C LEU A 202 -5.68 2.23 -11.25
N ILE A 203 -4.62 2.93 -10.87
CA ILE A 203 -3.36 2.95 -11.62
C ILE A 203 -2.78 1.54 -11.70
N TYR A 204 -2.80 0.77 -10.61
CA TYR A 204 -2.37 -0.62 -10.64
C TYR A 204 -3.19 -1.45 -11.63
N LEU A 205 -4.52 -1.33 -11.62
CA LEU A 205 -5.41 -2.02 -12.56
C LEU A 205 -5.13 -1.60 -14.01
N PHE A 206 -5.04 -0.31 -14.28
CA PHE A 206 -4.79 0.18 -15.65
C PHE A 206 -3.42 -0.21 -16.17
N THR A 207 -2.41 -0.30 -15.31
CA THR A 207 -1.11 -0.85 -15.68
C THR A 207 -1.23 -2.30 -16.18
N GLY A 208 -2.03 -3.12 -15.51
CA GLY A 208 -2.34 -4.48 -15.96
C GLY A 208 -3.08 -4.50 -17.29
N ILE A 209 -4.15 -3.72 -17.42
CA ILE A 209 -5.00 -3.70 -18.62
C ILE A 209 -4.24 -3.14 -19.82
N PHE A 210 -3.67 -1.93 -19.73
CA PHE A 210 -2.96 -1.30 -20.84
C PHE A 210 -1.68 -2.04 -21.20
N GLY A 211 -0.94 -2.55 -20.18
CA GLY A 211 0.22 -3.41 -20.43
C GLY A 211 -0.17 -4.64 -21.24
N THR A 212 -1.25 -5.33 -20.86
CA THR A 212 -1.77 -6.50 -21.59
C THR A 212 -2.22 -6.13 -23.01
N VAL A 213 -3.03 -5.07 -23.15
CA VAL A 213 -3.57 -4.68 -24.47
C VAL A 213 -2.45 -4.28 -25.43
N ILE A 214 -1.54 -3.40 -25.00
CA ILE A 214 -0.47 -2.89 -25.86
C ILE A 214 0.51 -4.01 -26.20
N PHE A 215 0.91 -4.81 -25.19
CA PHE A 215 1.86 -5.89 -25.40
C PHE A 215 1.26 -7.00 -26.30
N SER A 216 -0.03 -7.33 -26.11
CA SER A 216 -0.75 -8.26 -26.99
C SER A 216 -0.82 -7.73 -28.42
N ALA A 217 -1.20 -6.47 -28.61
CA ALA A 217 -1.30 -5.85 -29.93
C ALA A 217 0.05 -5.88 -30.66
N LEU A 218 1.13 -5.54 -29.96
CA LEU A 218 2.48 -5.59 -30.53
C LEU A 218 2.92 -7.03 -30.84
N PHE A 219 2.77 -7.95 -29.90
CA PHE A 219 3.22 -9.32 -30.04
C PHE A 219 2.44 -10.07 -31.12
N TYR A 220 1.10 -10.09 -31.02
CA TYR A 220 0.27 -10.80 -32.01
C TYR A 220 0.24 -10.06 -33.35
N GLY A 221 0.38 -8.72 -33.35
CA GLY A 221 0.56 -7.97 -34.58
C GLY A 221 1.81 -8.41 -35.37
N VAL A 222 2.97 -8.50 -34.70
CA VAL A 222 4.20 -8.99 -35.32
C VAL A 222 4.06 -10.47 -35.73
N ASN A 223 3.47 -11.31 -34.88
CA ASN A 223 3.24 -12.72 -35.17
C ASN A 223 2.34 -12.96 -36.39
N ALA A 224 1.39 -12.05 -36.68
CA ALA A 224 0.54 -12.14 -37.85
C ALA A 224 1.29 -11.87 -39.15
N PHE A 225 2.32 -11.01 -39.13
CA PHE A 225 3.17 -10.73 -40.30
C PHE A 225 4.31 -11.72 -40.44
N SER A 226 4.89 -12.18 -39.33
CA SER A 226 6.00 -13.12 -39.27
C SER A 226 5.72 -14.13 -38.14
N PRO A 227 5.09 -15.28 -38.45
CA PRO A 227 4.74 -16.28 -37.46
C PRO A 227 5.95 -16.74 -36.66
N PHE A 228 5.86 -16.71 -35.35
CA PHE A 228 6.94 -17.14 -34.46
C PHE A 228 6.97 -18.67 -34.33
N PRO A 229 8.09 -19.33 -34.67
CA PRO A 229 8.20 -20.80 -34.61
C PRO A 229 8.05 -21.38 -33.21
N PHE A 230 8.26 -20.56 -32.17
CA PHE A 230 8.21 -20.98 -30.76
C PHE A 230 6.80 -21.00 -30.18
N MET A 231 5.76 -20.59 -30.90
CA MET A 231 4.38 -20.53 -30.37
C MET A 231 3.90 -21.91 -29.90
N GLU A 232 4.22 -22.97 -30.60
CA GLU A 232 3.83 -24.33 -30.24
C GLU A 232 4.82 -25.03 -29.30
N THR A 233 5.95 -24.36 -28.98
CA THR A 233 6.97 -24.97 -28.13
C THR A 233 6.44 -25.09 -26.69
N ALA A 234 6.53 -26.28 -26.11
CA ALA A 234 6.18 -26.53 -24.73
C ALA A 234 7.11 -25.74 -23.78
N LEU A 235 6.53 -25.00 -22.85
CA LEU A 235 7.26 -24.26 -21.85
C LEU A 235 7.38 -25.08 -20.56
N GLY A 236 8.60 -25.18 -20.05
CA GLY A 236 8.84 -25.64 -18.69
C GLY A 236 8.76 -24.49 -17.68
N PRO A 237 8.93 -24.79 -16.36
CA PRO A 237 8.83 -23.80 -15.29
C PRO A 237 9.74 -22.58 -15.48
N VAL A 238 10.95 -22.78 -15.96
CA VAL A 238 11.90 -21.69 -16.26
C VAL A 238 11.39 -20.81 -17.41
N GLY A 239 10.84 -21.43 -18.47
CA GLY A 239 10.22 -20.70 -19.58
C GLY A 239 9.04 -19.82 -19.10
N ILE A 240 8.19 -20.33 -18.22
CA ILE A 240 7.11 -19.55 -17.59
C ILE A 240 7.65 -18.35 -16.81
N ALA A 241 8.70 -18.55 -15.99
CA ALA A 241 9.32 -17.46 -15.23
C ALA A 241 9.92 -16.39 -16.15
N MET A 242 10.58 -16.82 -17.22
CA MET A 242 11.19 -15.93 -18.22
C MET A 242 10.11 -15.10 -18.96
N VAL A 243 9.07 -15.75 -19.45
CA VAL A 243 7.95 -15.07 -20.14
C VAL A 243 7.26 -14.08 -19.21
N ASN A 244 6.99 -14.47 -17.95
CA ASN A 244 6.42 -13.58 -16.94
C ASN A 244 7.31 -12.35 -16.69
N SER A 245 8.63 -12.54 -16.58
CA SER A 245 9.57 -11.44 -16.35
C SER A 245 9.63 -10.49 -17.55
N LEU A 246 9.74 -11.04 -18.77
CA LEU A 246 9.80 -10.27 -20.02
C LEU A 246 8.51 -9.47 -20.22
N PHE A 247 7.35 -10.07 -19.98
CA PHE A 247 6.06 -9.36 -20.07
C PHE A 247 5.98 -8.20 -19.07
N ARG A 248 6.35 -8.42 -17.81
CA ARG A 248 6.27 -7.38 -16.78
C ARG A 248 7.23 -6.23 -17.03
N ILE A 249 8.48 -6.54 -17.32
CA ILE A 249 9.49 -5.52 -17.63
C ILE A 249 9.09 -4.78 -18.90
N GLY A 250 8.73 -5.51 -19.97
CA GLY A 250 8.33 -4.92 -21.24
C GLY A 250 7.10 -4.02 -21.13
N SER A 251 6.06 -4.47 -20.42
CA SER A 251 4.85 -3.68 -20.20
C SER A 251 5.14 -2.37 -19.48
N ILE A 252 6.02 -2.40 -18.46
CA ILE A 252 6.36 -1.21 -17.71
C ILE A 252 7.24 -0.27 -18.53
N LEU A 253 8.19 -0.78 -19.28
CA LEU A 253 9.00 0.06 -20.19
C LEU A 253 8.13 0.78 -21.22
N ILE A 254 7.12 0.10 -21.76
CA ILE A 254 6.16 0.70 -22.70
C ILE A 254 5.29 1.74 -22.02
N LEU A 255 4.82 1.49 -20.78
CA LEU A 255 3.93 2.40 -20.06
C LEU A 255 4.66 3.57 -19.39
N PHE A 256 5.97 3.45 -19.18
CA PHE A 256 6.75 4.47 -18.47
C PHE A 256 6.62 5.89 -19.03
N PRO A 257 6.63 6.12 -20.37
CA PRO A 257 6.40 7.46 -20.93
C PRO A 257 4.99 8.01 -20.70
N PHE A 258 4.03 7.14 -20.37
CA PHE A 258 2.60 7.47 -20.25
C PHE A 258 2.12 7.63 -18.80
N LEU A 259 3.03 7.76 -17.83
CA LEU A 259 2.68 7.87 -16.41
C LEU A 259 1.77 9.06 -16.11
N ARG A 260 2.06 10.22 -16.70
CA ARG A 260 1.25 11.42 -16.54
C ARG A 260 -0.17 11.27 -17.13
N GLN A 261 -0.28 10.54 -18.23
CA GLN A 261 -1.57 10.23 -18.87
C GLN A 261 -2.39 9.28 -18.00
N LEU A 262 -1.75 8.28 -17.36
CA LEU A 262 -2.38 7.38 -16.40
C LEU A 262 -2.91 8.16 -15.17
N GLU A 263 -2.10 9.06 -14.63
CA GLU A 263 -2.51 9.96 -13.54
C GLU A 263 -3.70 10.83 -13.93
N ALA A 264 -3.63 11.48 -15.10
CA ALA A 264 -4.72 12.31 -15.62
C ALA A 264 -6.01 11.51 -15.89
N LEU A 265 -5.89 10.26 -16.37
CA LEU A 265 -7.03 9.38 -16.59
C LEU A 265 -7.74 9.06 -15.27
N THR A 266 -6.98 8.68 -14.23
CA THR A 266 -7.57 8.38 -12.91
C THR A 266 -8.16 9.62 -12.27
N GLY A 267 -7.58 10.81 -12.48
CA GLY A 267 -8.13 12.08 -12.06
C GLY A 267 -9.48 12.41 -12.73
N LYS A 268 -9.66 12.05 -14.00
CA LYS A 268 -10.96 12.19 -14.70
C LYS A 268 -12.02 11.22 -14.23
N LEU A 269 -11.61 9.98 -13.90
CA LEU A 269 -12.53 8.94 -13.42
C LEU A 269 -12.97 9.16 -11.97
N ILE A 270 -12.08 9.71 -11.15
CA ILE A 270 -12.36 10.10 -9.77
C ILE A 270 -12.08 11.60 -9.66
N PRO A 271 -13.02 12.45 -10.12
CA PRO A 271 -12.82 13.90 -10.12
C PRO A 271 -12.80 14.46 -8.69
N GLU A 272 -12.15 15.59 -8.53
CA GLU A 272 -12.30 16.42 -7.34
C GLU A 272 -13.73 16.94 -7.30
N LYS A 273 -14.52 16.48 -6.34
CA LYS A 273 -15.83 17.09 -6.08
C LYS A 273 -15.61 18.49 -5.50
N THR A 274 -16.02 19.49 -6.23
CA THR A 274 -15.99 20.90 -5.81
C THR A 274 -17.03 21.24 -4.71
N SER A 275 -17.75 20.27 -4.17
CA SER A 275 -18.87 20.50 -3.24
C SER A 275 -19.07 19.45 -2.14
N GLU A 276 -18.02 18.98 -1.55
CA GLU A 276 -18.03 18.81 -0.10
C GLU A 276 -17.11 19.93 0.39
N LYS A 277 -17.59 20.81 1.25
CA LYS A 277 -16.75 21.51 2.20
C LYS A 277 -16.07 20.36 2.99
N TYR A 278 -15.01 19.82 2.40
CA TYR A 278 -14.01 19.06 3.11
C TYR A 278 -13.68 19.99 4.27
N ASN A 279 -13.97 19.56 5.47
CA ASN A 279 -13.70 20.43 6.58
C ASN A 279 -12.18 20.48 6.67
N GLU A 280 -11.60 21.47 5.98
CA GLU A 280 -10.16 21.68 5.86
C GLU A 280 -9.51 21.68 7.23
N LEU A 281 -10.34 22.00 8.24
CA LEU A 281 -9.98 22.01 9.65
C LEU A 281 -9.70 20.61 10.20
N THR A 282 -10.45 19.58 9.79
CA THR A 282 -10.34 18.19 10.32
C THR A 282 -9.66 17.20 9.35
N ALA A 283 -9.12 17.69 8.24
CA ALA A 283 -8.49 16.83 7.21
C ALA A 283 -7.36 15.91 7.73
N GLY A 284 -6.71 16.28 8.83
CA GLY A 284 -5.66 15.48 9.46
C GLY A 284 -6.15 14.18 10.10
N ILE A 285 -7.41 14.12 10.54
CA ILE A 285 -7.99 12.98 11.27
C ILE A 285 -8.07 11.73 10.36
N GLU A 286 -8.31 11.91 9.06
CA GLU A 286 -8.40 10.79 8.10
C GLU A 286 -7.11 9.97 7.97
N ARG A 287 -5.99 10.46 8.51
CA ARG A 287 -4.71 9.73 8.55
C ARG A 287 -4.71 8.57 9.55
N LEU A 288 -5.61 8.61 10.56
CA LEU A 288 -5.66 7.63 11.65
C LEU A 288 -6.40 6.37 11.23
N GLU A 289 -5.77 5.56 10.37
CA GLU A 289 -6.35 4.32 9.88
C GLU A 289 -6.00 3.12 10.79
N GLU A 290 -7.00 2.33 11.20
CA GLU A 290 -6.80 1.16 12.06
C GLU A 290 -5.88 0.09 11.47
N ARG A 291 -5.81 0.00 10.14
CA ARG A 291 -4.92 -0.96 9.47
C ARG A 291 -3.43 -0.70 9.74
N PHE A 292 -3.03 0.52 10.07
CA PHE A 292 -1.65 0.83 10.44
C PHE A 292 -1.27 0.36 11.83
N LEU A 293 -2.23 0.08 12.70
CA LEU A 293 -1.96 -0.45 14.04
C LEU A 293 -1.23 -1.81 14.04
N VAL A 294 -1.23 -2.54 12.92
CA VAL A 294 -0.43 -3.76 12.73
C VAL A 294 1.07 -3.43 12.65
N HIS A 295 1.42 -2.20 12.26
CA HIS A 295 2.78 -1.69 12.15
C HIS A 295 2.97 -0.49 13.08
N PRO A 296 3.29 -0.69 14.37
CA PRO A 296 3.30 0.37 15.39
C PRO A 296 4.09 1.61 15.02
N ALA A 297 5.27 1.46 14.43
CA ALA A 297 6.10 2.59 14.02
C ALA A 297 5.39 3.51 13.00
N LEU A 298 4.63 2.93 12.07
CA LEU A 298 3.87 3.68 11.08
C LEU A 298 2.67 4.38 11.71
N ALA A 299 1.94 3.67 12.57
CA ALA A 299 0.79 4.24 13.26
C ALA A 299 1.18 5.40 14.20
N ILE A 300 2.32 5.31 14.88
CA ILE A 300 2.88 6.38 15.71
C ILE A 300 3.24 7.59 14.86
N GLU A 301 3.81 7.40 13.67
CA GLU A 301 4.11 8.49 12.74
C GLU A 301 2.83 9.19 12.25
N GLN A 302 1.74 8.44 12.01
CA GLN A 302 0.44 9.03 11.68
C GLN A 302 -0.09 9.87 12.85
N CYS A 303 0.01 9.37 14.08
CA CYS A 303 -0.35 10.15 15.26
C CYS A 303 0.44 11.46 15.33
N ARG A 304 1.77 11.41 15.12
CA ARG A 304 2.62 12.60 15.14
C ARG A 304 2.19 13.65 14.12
N LEU A 305 1.93 13.24 12.88
CA LEU A 305 1.46 14.13 11.81
C LEU A 305 0.10 14.75 12.13
N THR A 306 -0.79 13.96 12.74
CA THR A 306 -2.13 14.42 13.12
C THR A 306 -2.08 15.37 14.32
N ILE A 307 -1.23 15.09 15.32
CA ILE A 307 -0.97 15.98 16.45
C ILE A 307 -0.39 17.31 15.99
N ASN A 308 0.56 17.31 15.04
CA ASN A 308 1.09 18.55 14.48
C ASN A 308 -0.02 19.37 13.78
N ALA A 309 -0.94 18.71 13.07
CA ALA A 309 -2.07 19.41 12.46
C ALA A 309 -3.00 20.01 13.52
N MET A 310 -3.26 19.30 14.63
CA MET A 310 -4.03 19.79 15.78
C MET A 310 -3.32 21.01 16.41
N ALA A 311 -2.01 20.92 16.65
CA ALA A 311 -1.22 22.01 17.24
C ALA A 311 -1.32 23.31 16.41
N MET A 312 -1.19 23.19 15.09
CA MET A 312 -1.35 24.35 14.17
C MET A 312 -2.75 24.95 14.29
N ARG A 313 -3.81 24.14 14.41
CA ARG A 313 -5.19 24.64 14.56
C ARG A 313 -5.37 25.36 15.90
N SER A 314 -4.85 24.81 17.00
CA SER A 314 -4.91 25.45 18.33
C SER A 314 -4.13 26.78 18.33
N GLN A 315 -2.98 26.85 17.67
CA GLN A 315 -2.22 28.07 17.48
C GLN A 315 -3.01 29.12 16.67
N ASP A 316 -3.55 28.74 15.52
CA ASP A 316 -4.35 29.62 14.67
C ASP A 316 -5.58 30.14 15.44
N ASN A 317 -6.25 29.26 16.21
CA ASN A 317 -7.40 29.61 17.01
C ASN A 317 -7.07 30.69 18.05
N LEU A 318 -6.00 30.50 18.78
CA LEU A 318 -5.55 31.45 19.79
C LEU A 318 -5.17 32.82 19.17
N VAL A 319 -4.51 32.81 18.02
CA VAL A 319 -4.15 34.06 17.32
C VAL A 319 -5.39 34.84 16.89
N VAL A 320 -6.40 34.17 16.33
CA VAL A 320 -7.67 34.82 15.96
C VAL A 320 -8.39 35.34 17.18
N ALA A 321 -8.45 34.57 18.28
CA ALA A 321 -9.12 35.00 19.50
C ALA A 321 -8.48 36.24 20.13
N LEU A 322 -7.13 36.31 20.13
CA LEU A 322 -6.38 37.48 20.62
C LEU A 322 -6.64 38.72 19.77
N GLU A 323 -6.86 38.58 18.45
CA GLU A 323 -7.17 39.71 17.59
C GLU A 323 -8.62 40.23 17.83
N LEU A 324 -9.57 39.33 18.19
CA LEU A 324 -10.93 39.70 18.48
C LEU A 324 -11.09 40.65 19.69
N ILE A 325 -10.17 40.57 20.65
CA ILE A 325 -10.15 41.50 21.80
C ILE A 325 -9.97 42.93 21.34
N LYS A 326 -9.21 43.15 20.29
CA LYS A 326 -8.94 44.47 19.76
C LYS A 326 -9.97 44.90 18.69
N ASN A 327 -10.32 44.00 17.79
CA ASN A 327 -11.20 44.23 16.67
C ASN A 327 -12.24 43.11 16.58
N PHE A 328 -13.30 43.22 17.38
CA PHE A 328 -14.34 42.20 17.33
C PHE A 328 -15.07 42.14 16.00
N SER A 329 -15.25 40.93 15.49
CA SER A 329 -16.10 40.65 14.34
C SER A 329 -16.86 39.35 14.52
N GLN A 330 -18.12 39.32 14.14
CA GLN A 330 -18.98 38.12 14.24
C GLN A 330 -18.40 36.97 13.39
N LYS A 331 -17.77 37.27 12.24
CA LYS A 331 -17.11 36.29 11.39
C LYS A 331 -15.88 35.65 12.09
N GLY A 332 -15.06 36.49 12.74
CA GLY A 332 -13.91 35.99 13.51
C GLY A 332 -14.33 35.16 14.72
N PHE A 333 -15.40 35.57 15.42
CA PHE A 333 -15.96 34.79 16.51
C PHE A 333 -16.41 33.40 16.03
N GLN A 334 -17.17 33.33 14.92
CA GLN A 334 -17.58 32.04 14.36
C GLN A 334 -16.40 31.20 13.90
N GLN A 335 -15.32 31.82 13.42
CA GLN A 335 -14.10 31.11 13.04
C GLN A 335 -13.41 30.46 14.26
N VAL A 336 -13.43 31.15 15.42
CA VAL A 336 -12.89 30.57 16.69
C VAL A 336 -13.71 29.35 17.11
N VAL A 337 -15.05 29.45 17.06
CA VAL A 337 -15.95 28.33 17.36
C VAL A 337 -15.67 27.13 16.42
N ASP A 338 -15.62 27.37 15.12
CA ASP A 338 -15.39 26.31 14.12
C ASP A 338 -14.02 25.63 14.31
N MET A 339 -13.00 26.37 14.76
CA MET A 339 -11.67 25.83 15.03
C MET A 339 -11.60 25.05 16.34
N GLU A 340 -12.29 25.49 17.36
CA GLU A 340 -12.40 24.78 18.64
C GLU A 340 -13.12 23.44 18.44
N ASP A 341 -14.30 23.44 17.78
CA ASP A 341 -15.00 22.21 17.40
C ASP A 341 -14.10 21.23 16.61
N ALA A 342 -13.20 21.76 15.75
CA ALA A 342 -12.26 20.94 15.01
C ALA A 342 -11.17 20.35 15.91
N VAL A 343 -10.62 21.13 16.85
CA VAL A 343 -9.57 20.67 17.80
C VAL A 343 -10.11 19.59 18.72
N ASP A 344 -11.34 19.71 19.21
CA ASP A 344 -12.03 18.68 19.99
C ASP A 344 -12.15 17.36 19.21
N GLN A 345 -12.53 17.44 17.92
CA GLN A 345 -12.56 16.25 17.07
C GLN A 345 -11.18 15.60 16.92
N TYR A 346 -10.10 16.40 16.83
CA TYR A 346 -8.74 15.86 16.83
C TYR A 346 -8.41 15.13 18.13
N GLU A 347 -8.76 15.71 19.28
CA GLU A 347 -8.52 15.12 20.61
C GLU A 347 -9.22 13.77 20.73
N ASP A 348 -10.54 13.72 20.48
CA ASP A 348 -11.35 12.52 20.54
C ASP A 348 -10.82 11.38 19.64
N HIS A 349 -10.51 11.69 18.38
CA HIS A 349 -10.04 10.69 17.43
C HIS A 349 -8.63 10.20 17.74
N LEU A 350 -7.72 11.12 18.11
CA LEU A 350 -6.36 10.77 18.53
C LEU A 350 -6.36 9.98 19.82
N GLY A 351 -7.14 10.40 20.84
CA GLY A 351 -7.27 9.70 22.10
C GLY A 351 -7.77 8.27 21.90
N THR A 352 -8.86 8.11 21.14
CA THR A 352 -9.41 6.79 20.79
C THR A 352 -8.41 5.93 20.01
N TYR A 353 -7.65 6.51 19.09
CA TYR A 353 -6.67 5.78 18.29
C TYR A 353 -5.45 5.37 19.13
N LEU A 354 -4.93 6.28 19.97
CA LEU A 354 -3.78 6.03 20.85
C LEU A 354 -4.08 4.93 21.89
N VAL A 355 -5.29 4.87 22.41
CA VAL A 355 -5.71 3.80 23.33
C VAL A 355 -5.64 2.41 22.67
N LYS A 356 -5.82 2.29 21.34
CA LYS A 356 -5.72 1.02 20.62
C LYS A 356 -4.30 0.43 20.57
N PHE A 357 -3.27 1.21 20.94
CA PHE A 357 -1.93 0.67 21.17
C PHE A 357 -1.83 -0.17 22.46
N THR A 358 -2.78 0.01 23.40
CA THR A 358 -2.81 -0.76 24.65
C THR A 358 -2.98 -2.25 24.32
N GLY A 359 -2.06 -3.09 24.82
CA GLY A 359 -2.05 -4.54 24.56
C GLY A 359 -1.28 -4.96 23.30
N ARG A 360 -0.61 -4.04 22.61
CA ARG A 360 0.31 -4.36 21.52
C ARG A 360 1.75 -4.40 22.01
N GLU A 361 2.60 -5.19 21.33
CA GLU A 361 4.03 -5.25 21.63
C GLU A 361 4.73 -4.00 21.06
N LEU A 362 4.92 -3.00 21.93
CA LEU A 362 5.67 -1.79 21.62
C LEU A 362 7.07 -1.85 22.24
N SER A 363 8.06 -1.24 21.61
CA SER A 363 9.35 -0.97 22.25
C SER A 363 9.20 0.07 23.35
N THR A 364 10.15 0.12 24.28
CA THR A 364 10.17 1.13 25.37
C THR A 364 10.06 2.55 24.82
N ALA A 365 10.82 2.87 23.77
CA ALA A 365 10.78 4.19 23.12
C ALA A 365 9.41 4.52 22.52
N GLN A 366 8.76 3.54 21.89
CA GLN A 366 7.41 3.70 21.33
C GLN A 366 6.35 3.92 22.43
N ASN A 367 6.45 3.20 23.54
CA ASN A 367 5.56 3.40 24.69
C ASN A 367 5.70 4.81 25.30
N GLU A 368 6.94 5.28 25.46
CA GLU A 368 7.21 6.63 25.93
C GLU A 368 6.63 7.69 24.98
N GLU A 369 6.73 7.48 23.69
CA GLU A 369 6.22 8.40 22.68
C GLU A 369 4.69 8.43 22.66
N VAL A 370 4.02 7.28 22.70
CA VAL A 370 2.55 7.18 22.81
C VAL A 370 2.05 7.85 24.09
N SER A 371 2.75 7.67 25.21
CA SER A 371 2.42 8.35 26.48
C SER A 371 2.56 9.86 26.37
N LYS A 372 3.62 10.36 25.75
CA LYS A 372 3.77 11.81 25.50
C LYS A 372 2.63 12.34 24.64
N PHE A 373 2.25 11.64 23.57
CA PHE A 373 1.15 12.04 22.72
C PHE A 373 -0.18 12.18 23.46
N LEU A 374 -0.51 11.22 24.34
CA LEU A 374 -1.73 11.27 25.15
C LEU A 374 -1.80 12.49 26.06
N HIS A 375 -0.67 12.98 26.55
CA HIS A 375 -0.64 14.21 27.33
C HIS A 375 -0.70 15.46 26.44
N THR A 376 0.01 15.44 25.33
CA THR A 376 0.14 16.58 24.41
C THR A 376 -1.20 16.95 23.75
N ILE A 377 -2.06 15.98 23.42
CA ILE A 377 -3.36 16.26 22.81
C ILE A 377 -4.26 17.07 23.76
N GLY A 378 -4.30 16.73 25.05
CA GLY A 378 -5.05 17.49 26.03
C GLY A 378 -4.48 18.90 26.29
N ASP A 379 -3.15 19.11 26.12
CA ASP A 379 -2.57 20.44 26.23
C ASP A 379 -2.98 21.34 25.04
N PHE A 380 -3.06 20.80 23.82
CA PHE A 380 -3.50 21.54 22.63
C PHE A 380 -5.01 21.84 22.66
N GLU A 381 -5.83 20.93 23.17
CA GLU A 381 -7.26 21.15 23.40
C GLU A 381 -7.45 22.32 24.39
N ARG A 382 -6.75 22.34 25.53
CA ARG A 382 -6.81 23.44 26.50
C ARG A 382 -6.41 24.79 25.91
N ILE A 383 -5.43 24.83 24.99
CA ILE A 383 -5.07 26.08 24.30
C ILE A 383 -6.26 26.57 23.48
N SER A 384 -6.97 25.67 22.78
CA SER A 384 -8.15 26.01 21.98
C SER A 384 -9.33 26.45 22.86
N ASP A 385 -9.58 25.80 24.00
CA ASP A 385 -10.56 26.20 25.00
C ASP A 385 -10.31 27.60 25.52
N HIS A 386 -9.05 27.93 25.83
CA HIS A 386 -8.67 29.26 26.22
C HIS A 386 -8.90 30.30 25.15
N ALA A 387 -8.67 29.92 23.87
CA ALA A 387 -9.01 30.78 22.74
C ALA A 387 -10.50 31.07 22.65
N MET A 388 -11.33 30.05 22.87
CA MET A 388 -12.80 30.23 22.93
C MET A 388 -13.24 31.17 24.08
N ASN A 389 -12.68 30.98 25.28
CA ASN A 389 -12.91 31.86 26.40
C ASN A 389 -12.52 33.33 26.11
N LEU A 390 -11.38 33.56 25.43
CA LEU A 390 -10.94 34.88 24.99
C LEU A 390 -11.91 35.50 23.98
N ALA A 391 -12.42 34.70 23.05
CA ALA A 391 -13.41 35.17 22.08
C ALA A 391 -14.74 35.55 22.71
N GLU A 392 -15.19 34.82 23.76
CA GLU A 392 -16.36 35.17 24.55
C GLU A 392 -16.17 36.49 25.29
N VAL A 393 -15.01 36.69 25.91
CA VAL A 393 -14.64 37.95 26.56
C VAL A 393 -14.62 39.09 25.52
N ALA A 394 -14.07 38.87 24.35
CA ALA A 394 -14.05 39.86 23.26
C ALA A 394 -15.48 40.25 22.82
N ARG A 395 -16.40 39.29 22.74
CA ARG A 395 -17.81 39.54 22.46
C ARG A 395 -18.45 40.38 23.55
N GLU A 396 -18.22 40.06 24.84
CA GLU A 396 -18.74 40.80 25.97
C GLU A 396 -18.21 42.24 25.98
N ILE A 397 -16.93 42.47 25.72
CA ILE A 397 -16.31 43.80 25.59
C ILE A 397 -17.04 44.61 24.50
N TYR A 398 -17.29 44.00 23.35
CA TYR A 398 -17.97 44.64 22.25
C TYR A 398 -19.44 44.96 22.56
N GLU A 399 -20.20 44.02 23.10
CA GLU A 399 -21.63 44.18 23.43
C GLU A 399 -21.88 45.22 24.52
N LYS A 400 -20.96 45.33 25.48
CA LYS A 400 -21.06 46.29 26.61
C LYS A 400 -20.35 47.63 26.34
N ASP A 401 -19.82 47.88 25.14
CA ASP A 401 -19.01 49.06 24.76
C ASP A 401 -17.91 49.39 25.81
N ILE A 402 -17.21 48.34 26.31
CA ILE A 402 -16.15 48.49 27.31
C ILE A 402 -14.92 49.10 26.61
N ARG A 403 -14.41 50.22 27.14
CA ARG A 403 -13.24 50.92 26.65
C ARG A 403 -12.09 50.83 27.65
N PHE A 404 -10.97 50.32 27.22
CA PHE A 404 -9.76 50.28 28.01
C PHE A 404 -9.05 51.64 27.97
N THR A 405 -8.42 52.00 29.09
CA THR A 405 -7.51 53.16 29.14
C THR A 405 -6.25 52.88 28.31
N ASP A 406 -5.56 53.94 27.83
CA ASP A 406 -4.32 53.79 27.06
C ASP A 406 -3.24 52.98 27.83
N ALA A 407 -3.21 53.04 29.16
CA ALA A 407 -2.32 52.23 29.98
C ALA A 407 -2.67 50.72 29.90
N ALA A 408 -3.97 50.40 30.11
CA ALA A 408 -4.45 49.02 30.06
C ALA A 408 -4.28 48.42 28.64
N GLN A 409 -4.45 49.25 27.61
CA GLN A 409 -4.26 48.79 26.22
C GLN A 409 -2.80 48.45 25.93
N ARG A 410 -1.83 49.22 26.47
CA ARG A 410 -0.39 48.88 26.34
C ARG A 410 -0.04 47.59 27.10
N GLU A 411 -0.57 47.36 28.25
CA GLU A 411 -0.36 46.12 29.01
C GLU A 411 -0.92 44.89 28.30
N LEU A 412 -2.14 45.01 27.72
CA LEU A 412 -2.74 43.95 26.90
C LEU A 412 -1.91 43.64 25.65
N ASP A 413 -1.37 44.67 24.96
CA ASP A 413 -0.49 44.48 23.80
C ASP A 413 0.81 43.76 24.17
N VAL A 414 1.38 44.02 25.35
CA VAL A 414 2.58 43.31 25.84
C VAL A 414 2.24 41.83 26.10
N LEU A 415 1.14 41.55 26.78
CA LEU A 415 0.69 40.18 27.07
C LEU A 415 0.40 39.42 25.77
N ARG A 416 -0.32 40.04 24.83
CA ARG A 416 -0.61 39.48 23.52
C ARG A 416 0.65 39.09 22.77
N THR A 417 1.63 39.99 22.74
CA THR A 417 2.92 39.75 22.07
C THR A 417 3.66 38.59 22.72
N ALA A 418 3.75 38.55 24.03
CA ALA A 418 4.42 37.48 24.76
C ALA A 418 3.76 36.12 24.53
N VAL A 419 2.42 36.05 24.57
CA VAL A 419 1.68 34.81 24.28
C VAL A 419 1.90 34.37 22.84
N SER A 420 1.83 35.31 21.86
CA SER A 420 2.04 34.98 20.45
C SER A 420 3.46 34.48 20.18
N GLU A 421 4.49 35.06 20.82
CA GLU A 421 5.87 34.59 20.73
C GLU A 421 6.04 33.17 21.27
N ILE A 422 5.49 32.87 22.45
CA ILE A 422 5.59 31.54 23.07
C ILE A 422 4.92 30.47 22.20
N VAL A 423 3.74 30.78 21.67
CA VAL A 423 2.96 29.79 20.87
C VAL A 423 3.55 29.63 19.45
N SER A 424 4.38 30.56 18.98
CA SER A 424 5.06 30.46 17.69
C SER A 424 6.38 29.66 17.72
N LEU A 425 6.89 29.32 18.91
CA LEU A 425 8.08 28.46 19.10
C LEU A 425 7.76 26.98 18.88
#